data_b657637320a3870b7c508ba977909b06
#
_entry.id   b657637320a3870b7c508ba977909b06
#
_cell.length_a   1.000
_cell.length_b   1.000
_cell.length_c   1.000
_cell.angle_alpha   90.00
_cell.angle_beta   90.00
_cell.angle_gamma   90.00
#
_symmetry.space_group_name_H-M   'P 1'
#
loop_
_entity.id
_entity.type
_entity.pdbx_description
1 polymer ?
#
loop_
_entity_poly.entity_id
_entity_poly.type
_entity_poly.pdbx_seq_one_letter_code
_entity_poly.pdbx_strand_id
1 'polypeptide(L)'
;IGIFKLVLEANGFAEFKLKKEGGNWVLDIKEEDRGKPTFALYTGTESDEEKEIVRNVFNGDWKFIPPTLEAQIKLISGNNLYGEVIKVFMITASGAEGISLKNTRYVHIMEPYWHPVRIQQVIGRARRICSHQELPEELRTVDVFLYLMEFSEEQLSSDDTI
;
A
#
# COMPACT_ATOMS: atom_id res chain seq x y z
N ILE A 1 -9.04 -5.81 5.42
CA ILE A 1 -7.57 -5.93 5.18
C ILE A 1 -7.07 -7.33 5.51
N GLY A 2 -7.45 -7.95 6.64
CA GLY A 2 -6.94 -9.27 7.04
C GLY A 2 -7.07 -10.36 6.00
N ILE A 3 -8.26 -10.53 5.41
CA ILE A 3 -8.49 -11.53 4.34
C ILE A 3 -7.62 -11.22 3.12
N PHE A 4 -7.51 -9.95 2.73
CA PHE A 4 -6.72 -9.56 1.56
C PHE A 4 -5.23 -9.81 1.76
N LYS A 5 -4.72 -9.61 2.98
CA LYS A 5 -3.37 -9.99 3.36
C LYS A 5 -3.12 -11.47 3.11
N LEU A 6 -4.00 -12.35 3.58
CA LEU A 6 -3.89 -13.80 3.37
C LEU A 6 -3.89 -14.18 1.88
N VAL A 7 -4.72 -13.49 1.08
CA VAL A 7 -4.75 -13.70 -0.38
C VAL A 7 -3.42 -13.30 -1.01
N LEU A 8 -2.84 -12.17 -0.64
CA LEU A 8 -1.55 -11.73 -1.16
C LEU A 8 -0.43 -12.70 -0.77
N GLU A 9 -0.37 -13.12 0.49
CA GLU A 9 0.60 -14.11 0.97
C GLU A 9 0.47 -15.45 0.23
N ALA A 10 -0.76 -15.94 0.01
CA ALA A 10 -1.02 -17.16 -0.76
C ALA A 10 -0.61 -17.02 -2.24
N ASN A 11 -0.55 -15.80 -2.77
CA ASN A 11 -0.10 -15.50 -4.13
C ASN A 11 1.38 -15.06 -4.22
N GLY A 12 2.17 -15.39 -3.20
CA GLY A 12 3.62 -15.20 -3.23
C GLY A 12 4.11 -13.79 -2.91
N PHE A 13 3.27 -12.96 -2.31
CA PHE A 13 3.70 -11.67 -1.75
C PHE A 13 4.20 -11.83 -0.32
N ALA A 14 5.13 -10.96 0.08
CA ALA A 14 5.60 -10.85 1.45
C ALA A 14 5.16 -9.51 2.06
N GLU A 15 4.94 -9.49 3.37
CA GLU A 15 4.65 -8.24 4.06
C GLU A 15 5.93 -7.44 4.28
N PHE A 16 5.93 -6.17 3.89
CA PHE A 16 6.97 -5.22 4.23
C PHE A 16 6.81 -4.81 5.70
N LYS A 17 7.63 -5.39 6.56
CA LYS A 17 7.61 -5.15 8.00
C LYS A 17 8.87 -4.47 8.49
N LEU A 18 8.67 -3.62 9.50
CA LEU A 18 9.73 -2.96 10.24
C LEU A 18 9.73 -3.44 11.69
N LYS A 19 10.91 -3.46 12.31
CA LYS A 19 11.08 -3.68 13.74
C LYS A 19 12.12 -2.76 14.32
N LYS A 20 12.10 -2.58 15.63
CA LYS A 20 13.15 -1.85 16.35
C LYS A 20 14.17 -2.82 16.95
N GLU A 21 15.43 -2.64 16.62
CA GLU A 21 16.56 -3.35 17.22
C GLU A 21 17.55 -2.33 17.80
N GLY A 22 17.78 -2.38 19.10
CA GLY A 22 18.68 -1.42 19.75
C GLY A 22 18.29 0.05 19.56
N GLY A 23 16.99 0.34 19.46
CA GLY A 23 16.47 1.68 19.20
C GLY A 23 16.46 2.13 17.74
N ASN A 24 17.00 1.33 16.82
CA ASN A 24 17.04 1.64 15.39
C ASN A 24 15.95 0.85 14.63
N TRP A 25 15.36 1.49 13.64
CA TRP A 25 14.47 0.81 12.69
C TRP A 25 15.27 -0.05 11.73
N VAL A 26 14.85 -1.31 11.59
CA VAL A 26 15.43 -2.28 10.67
C VAL A 26 14.33 -3.02 9.92
N LEU A 27 14.69 -3.55 8.76
CA LEU A 27 13.78 -4.34 7.93
C LEU A 27 13.58 -5.73 8.54
N ASP A 28 12.33 -6.14 8.74
CA ASP A 28 11.94 -7.44 9.28
C ASP A 28 11.41 -8.35 8.16
N ILE A 29 12.29 -8.78 7.28
CA ILE A 29 11.98 -9.72 6.19
C ILE A 29 12.65 -11.07 6.48
N LYS A 30 11.87 -12.14 6.40
CA LYS A 30 12.38 -13.50 6.50
C LYS A 30 13.24 -13.86 5.28
N GLU A 31 14.18 -14.76 5.46
CA GLU A 31 15.06 -15.22 4.37
C GLU A 31 14.27 -15.82 3.19
N GLU A 32 13.21 -16.59 3.49
CA GLU A 32 12.30 -17.21 2.52
C GLU A 32 11.47 -16.20 1.70
N ASP A 33 11.34 -14.98 2.20
CA ASP A 33 10.55 -13.90 1.59
C ASP A 33 11.40 -12.93 0.76
N ARG A 34 12.72 -13.11 0.76
CA ARG A 34 13.61 -12.27 -0.03
C ARG A 34 13.35 -12.42 -1.52
N GLY A 35 13.22 -11.29 -2.18
CA GLY A 35 12.95 -11.22 -3.63
C GLY A 35 11.49 -11.38 -4.01
N LYS A 36 10.58 -11.65 -3.06
CA LYS A 36 9.15 -11.61 -3.32
C LYS A 36 8.65 -10.17 -3.48
N PRO A 37 7.62 -9.93 -4.30
CA PRO A 37 6.92 -8.66 -4.29
C PRO A 37 6.31 -8.43 -2.90
N THR A 38 6.36 -7.21 -2.41
CA THR A 38 5.89 -6.90 -1.06
C THR A 38 4.64 -6.05 -1.05
N PHE A 39 3.89 -6.17 0.03
CA PHE A 39 2.81 -5.27 0.38
C PHE A 39 3.06 -4.64 1.76
N ALA A 40 2.65 -3.41 1.92
CA ALA A 40 2.70 -2.71 3.21
C ALA A 40 1.30 -2.45 3.75
N LEU A 41 1.17 -2.49 5.07
CA LEU A 41 -0.04 -2.11 5.79
C LEU A 41 0.10 -0.66 6.28
N TYR A 42 -0.98 0.10 6.11
CA TYR A 42 -1.10 1.46 6.62
C TYR A 42 -2.48 1.59 7.27
N THR A 43 -2.56 1.15 8.50
CA THR A 43 -3.80 1.02 9.27
C THR A 43 -3.77 1.92 10.51
N GLY A 44 -4.63 1.67 11.48
CA GLY A 44 -4.62 2.38 12.76
C GLY A 44 -3.76 1.72 13.83
N THR A 45 -3.11 0.58 13.54
CA THR A 45 -2.39 -0.23 14.52
C THR A 45 -0.89 0.08 14.60
N GLU A 46 -0.30 0.56 13.49
CA GLU A 46 1.10 0.94 13.42
C GLU A 46 1.32 2.28 14.13
N SER A 47 2.52 2.48 14.72
CA SER A 47 2.92 3.76 15.28
C SER A 47 3.01 4.84 14.20
N ASP A 48 2.85 6.11 14.58
CA ASP A 48 2.94 7.22 13.61
C ASP A 48 4.31 7.29 12.95
N GLU A 49 5.38 6.98 13.71
CA GLU A 49 6.75 6.93 13.19
C GLU A 49 6.89 5.82 12.12
N GLU A 50 6.37 4.63 12.40
CA GLU A 50 6.38 3.50 11.45
C GLU A 50 5.60 3.84 10.17
N LYS A 51 4.40 4.39 10.31
CA LYS A 51 3.58 4.85 9.19
C LYS A 51 4.32 5.85 8.31
N GLU A 52 5.00 6.82 8.95
CA GLU A 52 5.77 7.82 8.21
C GLU A 52 6.90 7.18 7.41
N ILE A 53 7.65 6.26 8.02
CA ILE A 53 8.72 5.53 7.34
C ILE A 53 8.17 4.72 6.17
N VAL A 54 7.12 3.92 6.37
CA VAL A 54 6.50 3.09 5.34
C VAL A 54 6.03 3.95 4.16
N ARG A 55 5.37 5.07 4.43
CA ARG A 55 4.95 6.03 3.41
C ARG A 55 6.13 6.61 2.64
N ASN A 56 7.20 6.99 3.33
CA ASN A 56 8.40 7.56 2.70
C ASN A 56 9.12 6.52 1.83
N VAL A 57 9.18 5.25 2.27
CA VAL A 57 9.71 4.15 1.45
C VAL A 57 8.87 3.95 0.19
N PHE A 58 7.54 3.90 0.34
CA PHE A 58 6.64 3.77 -0.82
C PHE A 58 6.81 4.90 -1.82
N ASN A 59 6.95 6.13 -1.34
CA ASN A 59 7.13 7.32 -2.17
C ASN A 59 8.55 7.49 -2.74
N GLY A 60 9.53 6.71 -2.30
CA GLY A 60 10.94 6.90 -2.66
C GLY A 60 11.58 8.14 -2.02
N ASP A 61 11.03 8.63 -0.92
CA ASP A 61 11.52 9.83 -0.21
C ASP A 61 12.65 9.46 0.78
N TRP A 62 13.76 8.92 0.26
CA TRP A 62 14.88 8.33 1.01
C TRP A 62 15.48 9.24 2.07
N LYS A 63 15.54 10.54 1.82
CA LYS A 63 16.08 11.53 2.75
C LYS A 63 15.38 11.60 4.12
N PHE A 64 14.17 11.02 4.21
CA PHE A 64 13.40 10.99 5.45
C PHE A 64 13.39 9.61 6.11
N ILE A 65 14.19 8.67 5.61
CA ILE A 65 14.29 7.31 6.13
C ILE A 65 15.56 7.20 6.98
N PRO A 66 15.49 6.53 8.16
CA PRO A 66 16.67 6.30 8.99
C PRO A 66 17.82 5.65 8.19
N PRO A 67 19.08 6.12 8.32
CA PRO A 67 20.18 5.68 7.47
C PRO A 67 20.45 4.16 7.49
N THR A 68 20.28 3.53 8.64
CA THR A 68 20.45 2.08 8.80
C THR A 68 19.41 1.31 7.95
N LEU A 69 18.16 1.75 8.00
CA LEU A 69 17.07 1.15 7.24
C LEU A 69 17.22 1.46 5.73
N GLU A 70 17.60 2.68 5.38
CA GLU A 70 17.87 3.08 4.00
C GLU A 70 18.93 2.17 3.36
N ALA A 71 20.02 1.89 4.07
CA ALA A 71 21.08 1.00 3.60
C ALA A 71 20.54 -0.42 3.32
N GLN A 72 19.69 -0.96 4.20
CA GLN A 72 19.07 -2.27 4.01
C GLN A 72 18.12 -2.29 2.80
N ILE A 73 17.30 -1.25 2.64
CA ILE A 73 16.35 -1.14 1.52
C ILE A 73 17.09 -0.99 0.20
N LYS A 74 18.17 -0.23 0.16
CA LYS A 74 19.00 -0.06 -1.05
C LYS A 74 19.65 -1.35 -1.54
N LEU A 75 19.79 -2.38 -0.69
CA LEU A 75 20.18 -3.72 -1.13
C LEU A 75 19.08 -4.41 -1.96
N ILE A 76 17.83 -4.01 -1.80
CA ILE A 76 16.70 -4.50 -2.61
C ILE A 76 16.60 -3.68 -3.90
N SER A 77 16.48 -2.36 -3.78
CA SER A 77 16.43 -1.43 -4.91
C SER A 77 16.81 -0.01 -4.49
N GLY A 78 17.36 0.75 -5.42
CA GLY A 78 17.66 2.18 -5.24
C GLY A 78 16.45 3.10 -5.38
N ASN A 79 15.31 2.59 -5.83
CA ASN A 79 14.05 3.35 -6.00
C ASN A 79 12.82 2.45 -5.79
N ASN A 80 11.64 3.08 -5.77
CA ASN A 80 10.34 2.39 -5.70
C ASN A 80 9.37 2.91 -6.78
N LEU A 81 9.88 3.27 -7.95
CA LEU A 81 9.07 3.88 -9.04
C LEU A 81 8.02 2.91 -9.59
N TYR A 82 8.33 1.62 -9.61
CA TYR A 82 7.47 0.56 -10.13
C TYR A 82 7.06 -0.47 -9.07
N GLY A 83 7.28 -0.16 -7.79
CA GLY A 83 6.99 -1.06 -6.68
C GLY A 83 8.09 -2.10 -6.45
N GLU A 84 9.35 -1.72 -6.63
CA GLU A 84 10.50 -2.60 -6.42
C GLU A 84 10.71 -2.96 -4.96
N VAL A 85 10.38 -2.05 -4.05
CA VAL A 85 10.49 -2.24 -2.59
C VAL A 85 9.13 -2.50 -1.98
N ILE A 86 8.11 -1.67 -2.29
CA ILE A 86 6.72 -1.87 -1.86
C ILE A 86 5.84 -1.77 -3.10
N LYS A 87 5.24 -2.89 -3.49
CA LYS A 87 4.40 -2.99 -4.67
C LYS A 87 2.94 -2.67 -4.40
N VAL A 88 2.42 -3.09 -3.25
CA VAL A 88 1.04 -2.87 -2.84
C VAL A 88 1.02 -2.12 -1.52
N PHE A 89 0.25 -1.03 -1.48
CA PHE A 89 0.05 -0.23 -0.28
C PHE A 89 -1.39 -0.36 0.17
N MET A 90 -1.63 -1.13 1.24
CA MET A 90 -2.97 -1.36 1.78
C MET A 90 -3.29 -0.35 2.86
N ILE A 91 -4.36 0.41 2.65
CA ILE A 91 -4.75 1.50 3.52
C ILE A 91 -6.20 1.34 3.98
N THR A 92 -6.46 1.62 5.25
CA THR A 92 -7.82 1.74 5.78
C THR A 92 -8.35 3.16 5.60
N ALA A 93 -9.67 3.32 5.73
CA ALA A 93 -10.31 4.63 5.69
C ALA A 93 -9.73 5.61 6.72
N SER A 94 -9.45 5.12 7.94
CA SER A 94 -8.82 5.93 9.01
C SER A 94 -7.36 6.28 8.71
N GLY A 95 -6.63 5.41 8.02
CA GLY A 95 -5.26 5.67 7.61
C GLY A 95 -5.14 6.62 6.40
N ALA A 96 -6.20 6.75 5.60
CA ALA A 96 -6.17 7.50 4.36
C ALA A 96 -6.14 9.04 4.55
N GLU A 97 -6.46 9.55 5.73
CA GLU A 97 -6.50 10.98 5.96
C GLU A 97 -5.10 11.61 5.95
N GLY A 98 -4.96 12.72 5.23
CA GLY A 98 -3.74 13.53 5.22
C GLY A 98 -2.54 12.96 4.46
N ILE A 99 -2.59 11.74 3.91
CA ILE A 99 -1.45 11.15 3.18
C ILE A 99 -1.39 11.59 1.73
N SER A 100 -0.18 11.53 1.18
CA SER A 100 0.14 11.75 -0.23
C SER A 100 0.94 10.57 -0.73
N LEU A 101 0.49 9.95 -1.82
CA LEU A 101 1.18 8.82 -2.44
C LEU A 101 1.71 9.26 -3.81
N LYS A 102 2.97 8.89 -4.10
CA LYS A 102 3.62 9.16 -5.37
C LYS A 102 3.65 7.91 -6.25
N ASN A 103 3.70 8.11 -7.55
CA ASN A 103 3.90 7.07 -8.56
C ASN A 103 2.88 5.92 -8.51
N THR A 104 1.73 6.14 -7.86
CA THR A 104 0.64 5.16 -7.75
C THR A 104 -0.15 5.13 -9.05
N ARG A 105 -0.10 4.03 -9.78
CA ARG A 105 -0.78 3.86 -11.07
C ARG A 105 -2.14 3.18 -10.97
N TYR A 106 -2.34 2.36 -9.94
CA TYR A 106 -3.56 1.59 -9.75
C TYR A 106 -4.14 1.85 -8.37
N VAL A 107 -5.43 2.15 -8.31
CA VAL A 107 -6.18 2.33 -7.07
C VAL A 107 -7.31 1.31 -7.03
N HIS A 108 -7.28 0.41 -6.06
CA HIS A 108 -8.28 -0.62 -5.86
C HIS A 108 -9.12 -0.27 -4.64
N ILE A 109 -10.42 0.00 -4.82
CA ILE A 109 -11.37 0.32 -3.74
C ILE A 109 -12.25 -0.91 -3.53
N MET A 110 -11.93 -1.68 -2.48
CA MET A 110 -12.58 -2.96 -2.17
C MET A 110 -13.93 -2.82 -1.50
N GLU A 111 -14.16 -1.71 -0.82
CA GLU A 111 -15.42 -1.37 -0.15
C GLU A 111 -15.78 0.07 -0.48
N PRO A 112 -16.41 0.32 -1.64
CA PRO A 112 -16.78 1.67 -2.02
C PRO A 112 -17.85 2.23 -1.07
N TYR A 113 -17.64 3.46 -0.62
CA TYR A 113 -18.59 4.17 0.21
C TYR A 113 -19.82 4.58 -0.60
N TRP A 114 -20.97 4.69 0.08
CA TRP A 114 -22.21 5.25 -0.45
C TRP A 114 -22.03 6.70 -0.95
N HIS A 115 -21.08 7.45 -0.37
CA HIS A 115 -20.80 8.84 -0.72
C HIS A 115 -19.70 8.94 -1.77
N PRO A 116 -20.01 9.42 -2.98
CA PRO A 116 -18.98 9.61 -4.06
C PRO A 116 -17.82 10.51 -3.64
N VAL A 117 -18.07 11.49 -2.75
CA VAL A 117 -17.02 12.39 -2.25
C VAL A 117 -15.89 11.65 -1.54
N ARG A 118 -16.22 10.62 -0.75
CA ARG A 118 -15.18 9.80 -0.09
C ARG A 118 -14.34 9.01 -1.07
N ILE A 119 -14.97 8.46 -2.11
CA ILE A 119 -14.27 7.78 -3.19
C ILE A 119 -13.30 8.75 -3.87
N GLN A 120 -13.74 9.96 -4.20
CA GLN A 120 -12.90 10.99 -4.80
C GLN A 120 -11.76 11.44 -3.87
N GLN A 121 -11.98 11.50 -2.57
CA GLN A 121 -10.93 11.79 -1.60
C GLN A 121 -9.83 10.72 -1.59
N VAL A 122 -10.21 9.44 -1.64
CA VAL A 122 -9.24 8.32 -1.72
C VAL A 122 -8.44 8.38 -3.02
N ILE A 123 -9.11 8.55 -4.15
CA ILE A 123 -8.48 8.71 -5.47
C ILE A 123 -7.51 9.91 -5.46
N GLY A 124 -7.92 11.02 -4.85
CA GLY A 124 -7.11 12.23 -4.74
C GLY A 124 -5.81 12.05 -3.94
N ARG A 125 -5.65 10.96 -3.16
CA ARG A 125 -4.37 10.66 -2.48
C ARG A 125 -3.30 10.17 -3.44
N ALA A 126 -3.69 9.42 -4.46
CA ALA A 126 -2.82 8.94 -5.52
C ALA A 126 -2.72 9.94 -6.69
N ARG A 127 -3.81 10.67 -6.97
CA ARG A 127 -3.91 11.60 -8.11
C ARG A 127 -3.68 13.05 -7.68
N ARG A 128 -2.47 13.36 -7.26
CA ARG A 128 -2.07 14.75 -6.94
C ARG A 128 -1.25 15.37 -8.05
N ILE A 129 -1.27 16.71 -8.12
CA ILE A 129 -0.39 17.47 -9.00
C ILE A 129 1.06 17.07 -8.70
N CYS A 130 1.82 16.79 -9.75
CA CYS A 130 3.23 16.39 -9.68
C CYS A 130 3.53 15.03 -8.99
N SER A 131 2.51 14.23 -8.67
CA SER A 131 2.74 12.93 -8.00
C SER A 131 3.41 11.88 -8.88
N HIS A 132 3.42 12.05 -10.20
CA HIS A 132 3.94 11.08 -11.17
C HIS A 132 5.07 11.65 -12.04
N GLN A 133 5.71 12.75 -11.63
CA GLN A 133 6.73 13.42 -12.45
C GLN A 133 7.96 12.57 -12.74
N GLU A 134 8.28 11.65 -11.83
CA GLU A 134 9.44 10.74 -11.96
C GLU A 134 9.18 9.59 -12.94
N LEU A 135 7.93 9.34 -13.31
CA LEU A 135 7.57 8.33 -14.30
C LEU A 135 7.64 8.88 -15.73
N PRO A 136 7.88 8.01 -16.74
CA PRO A 136 7.69 8.33 -18.14
C PRO A 136 6.26 8.84 -18.39
N GLU A 137 6.09 9.73 -19.37
CA GLU A 137 4.83 10.42 -19.62
C GLU A 137 3.66 9.47 -19.86
N GLU A 138 3.89 8.39 -20.60
CA GLU A 138 2.91 7.34 -20.89
C GLU A 138 2.43 6.56 -19.66
N LEU A 139 3.17 6.61 -18.55
CA LEU A 139 2.84 5.93 -17.28
C LEU A 139 2.28 6.86 -16.21
N ARG A 140 2.08 8.15 -16.54
CA ARG A 140 1.52 9.15 -15.62
C ARG A 140 0.00 9.10 -15.54
N THR A 141 -0.56 7.90 -15.54
CA THR A 141 -2.00 7.64 -15.44
C THR A 141 -2.34 6.97 -14.10
N VAL A 142 -3.57 7.15 -13.66
CA VAL A 142 -4.13 6.46 -12.47
C VAL A 142 -5.40 5.75 -12.89
N ASP A 143 -5.35 4.44 -12.92
CA ASP A 143 -6.51 3.60 -13.16
C ASP A 143 -7.19 3.26 -11.84
N VAL A 144 -8.50 3.40 -11.78
CA VAL A 144 -9.29 3.18 -10.56
C VAL A 144 -10.25 2.04 -10.76
N PHE A 145 -10.19 1.06 -9.85
CA PHE A 145 -11.05 -0.11 -9.84
C PHE A 145 -11.95 -0.07 -8.60
N LEU A 146 -13.26 -0.07 -8.83
CA LEU A 146 -14.27 -0.18 -7.78
C LEU A 146 -14.80 -1.62 -7.76
N TYR A 147 -14.70 -2.26 -6.60
CA TYR A 147 -15.19 -3.63 -6.44
C TYR A 147 -16.51 -3.60 -5.68
N LEU A 148 -17.56 -4.05 -6.35
CA LEU A 148 -18.89 -4.21 -5.76
C LEU A 148 -19.09 -5.67 -5.40
N MET A 149 -19.65 -5.90 -4.21
CA MET A 149 -20.04 -7.23 -3.80
C MET A 149 -21.39 -7.55 -4.42
N GLU A 150 -21.46 -8.66 -5.13
CA GLU A 150 -22.69 -9.23 -5.67
C GLU A 150 -22.95 -10.56 -4.96
N PHE A 151 -24.21 -10.82 -4.64
CA PHE A 151 -24.62 -12.11 -4.11
C PHE A 151 -24.83 -13.10 -5.27
N SER A 152 -24.41 -14.34 -5.08
CA SER A 152 -24.75 -15.42 -6.02
C SER A 152 -26.26 -15.72 -5.98
N GLU A 153 -26.79 -16.36 -7.04
CA GLU A 153 -28.20 -16.76 -7.08
C GLU A 153 -28.57 -17.69 -5.90
N GLU A 154 -27.65 -18.56 -5.47
CA GLU A 154 -27.82 -19.40 -4.28
C GLU A 154 -27.93 -18.56 -3.00
N GLN A 155 -27.08 -17.55 -2.85
CA GLN A 155 -27.13 -16.65 -1.69
C GLN A 155 -28.40 -15.80 -1.67
N LEU A 156 -28.87 -15.35 -2.85
CA LEU A 156 -30.12 -14.58 -2.96
C LEU A 156 -31.35 -15.43 -2.65
N SER A 157 -31.27 -16.76 -2.82
CA SER A 157 -32.36 -17.71 -2.53
C SER A 157 -32.31 -18.25 -1.09
N SER A 158 -31.26 -17.97 -0.32
CA SER A 158 -31.15 -18.38 1.09
C SER A 158 -31.83 -17.38 2.02
N ASP A 159 -32.47 -17.90 3.09
CA ASP A 159 -33.12 -17.06 4.11
C ASP A 159 -32.10 -16.23 4.95
N ASP A 160 -30.81 -16.38 4.69
CA ASP A 160 -29.71 -15.63 5.35
C ASP A 160 -29.42 -14.27 4.70
N THR A 161 -30.21 -13.86 3.72
CA THR A 161 -30.05 -12.59 2.97
C THR A 161 -30.83 -11.44 3.62
N ILE A 162 -30.66 -11.18 4.90
CA ILE A 162 -31.24 -10.00 5.55
C ILE A 162 -30.15 -9.02 5.92
#